data_d966ec6b33687d0bff97ae3d49d8c36d
#
_entry.id   d966ec6b33687d0bff97ae3d49d8c36d
#
_cell.length_a   1.000
_cell.length_b   1.000
_cell.length_c   1.000
_cell.angle_alpha   90.00
_cell.angle_beta   90.00
_cell.angle_gamma   90.00
#
_symmetry.space_group_name_H-M   'P 1'
#
loop_
_entity.id
_entity.type
_entity.pdbx_description
1 polymer ?
#
loop_
_entity_poly.entity_id
_entity_poly.type
_entity_poly.pdbx_seq_one_letter_code
_entity_poly.pdbx_strand_id
1 'polypeptide(L)'
;MKICLNTKIAGWYAACIFLQSCAAPADKKTIENITPAAYYSAADFTKVKKYDTHVHINADDSTFIDQAKKDNFRLLTINVNSGHPIEEQRRIALILTKKFHDRLAFATTFNLDNWGTEKWQPQTIAYLKESFEKGAIAVKIWKNIGMELKDANGKWVMIDDARFDTILNFIEKSNITVLGHLGEPRNAWLATDSMTIAGDKRYFTEHPQYHQFLHKENPSYEDQIRARDNMLSKHPHLRFVGAHLGSLEWNVDELAKRLDKFPNMAVDMAARIPHLQVQSVKNWQKVHDFIIKYQDRLVYATDHGVEPKSNFAEVNKEVHDVRISDWKYFVTDEEMTVPDFSEKFKGLKLPKEVIDKIYLTNAKKWFPGI
;
A
#
# COMPACT_ATOMS: atom_id res chain seq x y z
N MET A 1 -6.40 -15.51 -91.06
CA MET A 1 -6.08 -16.73 -91.81
C MET A 1 -6.42 -17.91 -90.88
N LYS A 2 -7.59 -18.49 -91.14
CA LYS A 2 -7.81 -19.93 -91.44
C LYS A 2 -7.22 -20.87 -90.36
N ILE A 3 -7.84 -21.85 -89.79
CA ILE A 3 -9.04 -22.68 -90.10
C ILE A 3 -9.18 -23.71 -88.94
N CYS A 4 -10.45 -24.06 -88.68
CA CYS A 4 -11.09 -25.33 -88.35
C CYS A 4 -10.75 -26.11 -87.09
N LEU A 5 -11.76 -26.26 -86.29
CA LEU A 5 -12.73 -27.39 -86.17
C LEU A 5 -12.09 -28.76 -85.84
N ASN A 6 -12.44 -29.28 -84.69
CA ASN A 6 -13.27 -30.49 -84.67
C ASN A 6 -13.81 -30.82 -83.24
N THR A 7 -15.07 -31.08 -83.24
CA THR A 7 -15.94 -31.62 -82.23
C THR A 7 -15.57 -33.04 -81.85
N LYS A 8 -15.65 -33.41 -80.57
CA LYS A 8 -16.20 -34.71 -80.11
C LYS A 8 -16.89 -34.56 -78.72
N ILE A 9 -18.12 -34.97 -78.80
CA ILE A 9 -19.05 -35.11 -77.67
C ILE A 9 -18.68 -36.39 -76.92
N ALA A 10 -18.65 -36.34 -75.55
CA ALA A 10 -18.81 -37.52 -74.69
C ALA A 10 -19.19 -37.13 -73.27
N GLY A 11 -20.35 -37.43 -72.92
CA GLY A 11 -20.85 -38.05 -71.71
C GLY A 11 -20.62 -37.34 -70.38
N TRP A 12 -21.62 -36.65 -69.92
CA TRP A 12 -21.66 -36.21 -68.53
C TRP A 12 -22.25 -37.30 -67.60
N TYR A 13 -21.41 -37.86 -66.72
CA TYR A 13 -21.91 -38.57 -65.56
C TYR A 13 -21.85 -37.57 -64.38
N ALA A 14 -23.01 -37.19 -63.90
CA ALA A 14 -23.11 -36.40 -62.68
C ALA A 14 -22.91 -37.33 -61.48
N ALA A 15 -21.76 -37.20 -60.83
CA ALA A 15 -21.50 -37.80 -59.52
C ALA A 15 -21.94 -36.84 -58.48
N CYS A 16 -23.10 -37.10 -57.80
CA CYS A 16 -23.53 -36.45 -56.58
C CYS A 16 -22.57 -36.82 -55.44
N ILE A 17 -21.61 -35.93 -55.11
CA ILE A 17 -20.82 -36.05 -53.86
C ILE A 17 -21.68 -35.53 -52.73
N PHE A 18 -22.20 -36.46 -51.91
CA PHE A 18 -22.75 -36.11 -50.58
C PHE A 18 -21.58 -35.67 -49.69
N LEU A 19 -21.46 -34.38 -49.48
CA LEU A 19 -20.65 -33.84 -48.38
C LEU A 19 -21.35 -34.14 -47.06
N GLN A 20 -21.00 -35.23 -46.39
CA GLN A 20 -21.29 -35.48 -45.00
C GLN A 20 -20.48 -34.45 -44.17
N SER A 21 -21.16 -33.41 -43.73
CA SER A 21 -20.66 -32.52 -42.72
C SER A 21 -20.54 -33.29 -41.41
N CYS A 22 -19.34 -33.72 -41.05
CA CYS A 22 -19.05 -34.13 -39.67
C CYS A 22 -19.08 -32.88 -38.78
N ALA A 23 -20.21 -32.58 -38.18
CA ALA A 23 -20.29 -31.68 -37.06
C ALA A 23 -19.48 -32.32 -35.91
N ALA A 24 -18.35 -31.76 -35.53
CA ALA A 24 -17.67 -32.11 -34.29
C ALA A 24 -18.63 -31.89 -33.12
N PRO A 25 -18.65 -32.80 -32.14
CA PRO A 25 -19.47 -32.58 -30.93
C PRO A 25 -19.00 -31.29 -30.26
N ALA A 26 -19.92 -30.33 -30.05
CA ALA A 26 -19.66 -29.17 -29.25
C ALA A 26 -19.17 -29.62 -27.89
N ASP A 27 -17.94 -29.28 -27.53
CA ASP A 27 -17.43 -29.44 -26.19
C ASP A 27 -18.44 -28.84 -25.22
N LYS A 28 -19.15 -29.70 -24.49
CA LYS A 28 -19.87 -29.31 -23.31
C LYS A 28 -18.79 -28.83 -22.34
N LYS A 29 -18.52 -27.53 -22.32
CA LYS A 29 -17.82 -26.91 -21.19
C LYS A 29 -18.54 -27.37 -19.95
N THR A 30 -17.90 -28.27 -19.23
CA THR A 30 -18.27 -28.65 -17.87
C THR A 30 -18.36 -27.32 -17.11
N ILE A 31 -19.55 -26.93 -16.73
CA ILE A 31 -19.73 -25.86 -15.73
C ILE A 31 -19.15 -26.49 -14.47
N GLU A 32 -17.85 -26.20 -14.22
CA GLU A 32 -17.29 -26.46 -12.91
C GLU A 32 -18.23 -25.78 -11.93
N ASN A 33 -18.80 -26.58 -11.01
CA ASN A 33 -19.51 -26.10 -9.85
C ASN A 33 -18.50 -25.27 -9.06
N ILE A 34 -18.42 -23.96 -9.35
CA ILE A 34 -17.66 -23.01 -8.54
C ILE A 34 -18.36 -23.04 -7.18
N THR A 35 -17.76 -23.78 -6.26
CA THR A 35 -18.14 -23.71 -4.84
C THR A 35 -18.16 -22.23 -4.48
N PRO A 36 -19.26 -21.68 -3.93
CA PRO A 36 -19.28 -20.28 -3.57
C PRO A 36 -18.04 -19.92 -2.77
N ALA A 37 -17.33 -18.84 -3.13
CA ALA A 37 -16.16 -18.43 -2.39
C ALA A 37 -16.50 -18.35 -0.91
N ALA A 38 -15.68 -18.99 -0.07
CA ALA A 38 -15.86 -18.91 1.36
C ALA A 38 -15.65 -17.47 1.82
N TYR A 39 -16.46 -17.00 2.73
CA TYR A 39 -16.39 -15.66 3.32
C TYR A 39 -16.08 -15.76 4.82
N TYR A 40 -15.38 -14.79 5.35
CA TYR A 40 -15.32 -14.59 6.79
C TYR A 40 -16.53 -13.83 7.30
N SER A 41 -16.79 -13.95 8.59
CA SER A 41 -17.77 -13.16 9.33
C SER A 41 -17.07 -12.17 10.27
N ALA A 42 -17.82 -11.22 10.83
CA ALA A 42 -17.29 -10.34 11.87
C ALA A 42 -16.73 -11.13 13.08
N ALA A 43 -17.35 -12.27 13.44
CA ALA A 43 -16.94 -13.12 14.56
C ALA A 43 -15.61 -13.87 14.35
N ASP A 44 -15.05 -13.84 13.15
CA ASP A 44 -13.76 -14.47 12.86
C ASP A 44 -12.56 -13.55 13.11
N PHE A 45 -12.79 -12.30 13.52
CA PHE A 45 -11.78 -11.30 13.74
C PHE A 45 -10.57 -11.78 14.56
N THR A 46 -10.81 -12.35 15.75
CA THR A 46 -9.73 -12.81 16.62
C THR A 46 -9.15 -14.17 16.22
N LYS A 47 -9.85 -14.94 15.38
CA LYS A 47 -9.43 -16.27 14.94
C LYS A 47 -8.41 -16.21 13.79
N VAL A 48 -8.56 -15.22 12.92
CA VAL A 48 -7.72 -15.06 11.72
C VAL A 48 -6.41 -14.37 12.09
N LYS A 49 -5.27 -14.96 11.66
CA LYS A 49 -3.95 -14.32 11.79
C LYS A 49 -3.85 -13.15 10.84
N LYS A 50 -3.37 -12.03 11.34
CA LYS A 50 -3.31 -10.77 10.60
C LYS A 50 -1.98 -10.06 10.84
N TYR A 51 -1.61 -9.20 9.91
CA TYR A 51 -0.49 -8.26 10.03
C TYR A 51 -1.02 -6.83 9.97
N ASP A 52 -0.44 -5.97 10.81
CA ASP A 52 -0.54 -4.52 10.74
C ASP A 52 0.86 -4.01 10.42
N THR A 53 1.04 -3.60 9.17
CA THR A 53 2.38 -3.36 8.61
C THR A 53 2.85 -1.91 8.73
N HIS A 54 2.12 -1.09 9.50
CA HIS A 54 2.47 0.32 9.71
C HIS A 54 1.98 0.79 11.09
N VAL A 55 2.84 0.64 12.08
CA VAL A 55 2.62 1.19 13.43
C VAL A 55 3.89 1.90 13.91
N HIS A 56 3.77 2.80 14.87
CA HIS A 56 4.88 3.55 15.46
C HIS A 56 4.99 3.27 16.95
N ILE A 57 5.91 2.38 17.37
CA ILE A 57 6.11 2.04 18.78
C ILE A 57 7.37 2.75 19.27
N ASN A 58 7.19 3.92 19.89
CA ASN A 58 8.26 4.78 20.40
C ASN A 58 8.40 4.71 21.93
N ALA A 59 7.67 3.81 22.58
CA ALA A 59 7.76 3.55 24.02
C ALA A 59 8.28 2.14 24.29
N ASP A 60 9.16 1.99 25.30
CA ASP A 60 9.59 0.69 25.80
C ASP A 60 8.50 0.11 26.74
N ASP A 61 7.35 -0.20 26.12
CA ASP A 61 6.16 -0.75 26.77
C ASP A 61 5.53 -1.82 25.89
N SER A 62 4.96 -2.86 26.51
CA SER A 62 4.41 -4.00 25.77
C SER A 62 2.91 -3.92 25.55
N THR A 63 2.19 -2.98 26.15
CA THR A 63 0.72 -3.00 26.18
C THR A 63 0.09 -2.93 24.81
N PHE A 64 0.69 -2.18 23.88
CA PHE A 64 0.25 -2.12 22.48
C PHE A 64 0.45 -3.46 21.74
N ILE A 65 1.55 -4.16 22.01
CA ILE A 65 1.84 -5.49 21.44
C ILE A 65 0.90 -6.53 22.07
N ASP A 66 0.59 -6.40 23.36
CA ASP A 66 -0.35 -7.29 24.05
C ASP A 66 -1.79 -7.11 23.52
N GLN A 67 -2.21 -5.88 23.18
CA GLN A 67 -3.46 -5.66 22.47
C GLN A 67 -3.46 -6.27 21.08
N ALA A 68 -2.41 -6.08 20.32
CA ALA A 68 -2.28 -6.71 19.01
C ALA A 68 -2.35 -8.24 19.08
N LYS A 69 -1.78 -8.85 20.13
CA LYS A 69 -1.87 -10.28 20.38
C LYS A 69 -3.31 -10.74 20.65
N LYS A 70 -4.11 -9.98 21.43
CA LYS A 70 -5.53 -10.26 21.65
C LYS A 70 -6.33 -10.20 20.35
N ASP A 71 -6.00 -9.25 19.48
CA ASP A 71 -6.61 -9.06 18.16
C ASP A 71 -6.07 -10.02 17.09
N ASN A 72 -5.10 -10.88 17.45
CA ASN A 72 -4.38 -11.82 16.57
C ASN A 72 -3.63 -11.13 15.43
N PHE A 73 -2.97 -10.00 15.74
CA PHE A 73 -2.07 -9.29 14.85
C PHE A 73 -0.58 -9.55 15.17
N ARG A 74 0.22 -9.53 14.13
CA ARG A 74 1.66 -9.29 14.16
C ARG A 74 1.91 -7.89 13.60
N LEU A 75 2.93 -7.19 14.10
CA LEU A 75 3.17 -5.79 13.83
C LEU A 75 4.49 -5.57 13.08
N LEU A 76 4.52 -4.54 12.22
CA LEU A 76 5.74 -3.92 11.73
C LEU A 76 5.82 -2.51 12.32
N THR A 77 6.72 -2.30 13.31
CA THR A 77 6.98 -0.95 13.81
C THR A 77 7.96 -0.21 12.91
N ILE A 78 7.70 1.06 12.68
CA ILE A 78 8.41 1.86 11.69
C ILE A 78 9.12 3.02 12.35
N ASN A 79 10.45 3.07 12.17
CA ASN A 79 11.24 4.22 12.56
C ASN A 79 11.15 5.29 11.46
N VAL A 80 11.03 6.55 11.87
CA VAL A 80 10.91 7.69 10.95
C VAL A 80 11.93 8.77 11.28
N ASN A 81 12.40 9.50 10.28
CA ASN A 81 13.27 10.66 10.48
C ASN A 81 12.43 11.88 10.86
N SER A 82 11.72 11.78 11.99
CA SER A 82 10.89 12.84 12.58
C SER A 82 10.60 12.53 14.06
N GLY A 83 10.32 13.57 14.83
CA GLY A 83 9.91 13.48 16.24
C GLY A 83 11.06 13.06 17.16
N HIS A 84 11.37 11.79 17.23
CA HIS A 84 12.45 11.24 18.06
C HIS A 84 13.71 10.95 17.25
N PRO A 85 14.92 10.99 17.89
CA PRO A 85 16.15 10.54 17.26
C PRO A 85 16.03 9.12 16.70
N ILE A 86 16.51 8.88 15.49
CA ILE A 86 16.37 7.57 14.84
C ILE A 86 17.11 6.45 15.59
N GLU A 87 18.18 6.77 16.30
CA GLU A 87 18.91 5.83 17.14
C GLU A 87 18.08 5.36 18.34
N GLU A 88 17.30 6.27 18.94
CA GLU A 88 16.42 5.93 20.07
C GLU A 88 15.26 5.07 19.60
N GLN A 89 14.61 5.42 18.47
CA GLN A 89 13.58 4.59 17.88
C GLN A 89 14.13 3.18 17.55
N ARG A 90 15.34 3.09 16.96
CA ARG A 90 15.99 1.81 16.68
C ARG A 90 16.30 1.03 17.96
N ARG A 91 16.75 1.69 19.03
CA ARG A 91 17.01 1.06 20.32
C ARG A 91 15.74 0.40 20.88
N ILE A 92 14.63 1.12 20.89
CA ILE A 92 13.32 0.61 21.35
C ILE A 92 12.88 -0.56 20.47
N ALA A 93 12.95 -0.42 19.14
CA ALA A 93 12.59 -1.47 18.22
C ALA A 93 13.39 -2.76 18.46
N LEU A 94 14.72 -2.66 18.70
CA LEU A 94 15.58 -3.82 18.97
C LEU A 94 15.25 -4.50 20.30
N ILE A 95 14.94 -3.74 21.36
CA ILE A 95 14.51 -4.30 22.65
C ILE A 95 13.21 -5.09 22.46
N LEU A 96 12.22 -4.46 21.82
CA LEU A 96 10.89 -5.05 21.66
C LEU A 96 10.88 -6.23 20.69
N THR A 97 11.59 -6.15 19.57
CA THR A 97 11.68 -7.27 18.62
C THR A 97 12.41 -8.48 19.20
N LYS A 98 13.44 -8.25 20.05
CA LYS A 98 14.09 -9.34 20.78
C LYS A 98 13.14 -10.04 21.76
N LYS A 99 12.29 -9.26 22.46
CA LYS A 99 11.33 -9.77 23.45
C LYS A 99 10.10 -10.44 22.78
N PHE A 100 9.66 -9.91 21.65
CA PHE A 100 8.44 -10.30 20.93
C PHE A 100 8.73 -10.72 19.48
N HIS A 101 9.76 -11.54 19.28
CA HIS A 101 10.26 -11.92 17.94
C HIS A 101 9.22 -12.60 17.05
N ASP A 102 8.19 -13.23 17.63
CA ASP A 102 7.08 -13.85 16.93
C ASP A 102 5.91 -12.88 16.65
N ARG A 103 5.97 -11.64 17.15
CA ARG A 103 4.88 -10.66 17.08
C ARG A 103 5.28 -9.33 16.48
N LEU A 104 6.54 -8.99 16.50
CA LEU A 104 7.04 -7.69 16.07
C LEU A 104 8.24 -7.83 15.15
N ALA A 105 8.21 -7.11 14.03
CA ALA A 105 9.35 -6.79 13.19
C ALA A 105 9.53 -5.27 13.14
N PHE A 106 10.65 -4.78 12.57
CA PHE A 106 10.84 -3.34 12.44
C PHE A 106 11.38 -2.92 11.08
N ALA A 107 10.98 -1.73 10.65
CA ALA A 107 11.55 -1.00 9.55
C ALA A 107 12.48 0.09 10.10
N THR A 108 13.70 0.18 9.57
CA THR A 108 14.64 1.26 9.86
C THR A 108 14.34 2.49 8.98
N THR A 109 15.06 3.58 9.23
CA THR A 109 15.07 4.78 8.39
C THR A 109 16.50 5.30 8.32
N PHE A 110 16.73 6.46 7.74
CA PHE A 110 17.99 7.19 7.79
C PHE A 110 17.72 8.67 7.99
N ASN A 111 18.71 9.38 8.55
CA ASN A 111 18.63 10.82 8.71
C ASN A 111 19.18 11.56 7.48
N LEU A 112 18.92 12.86 7.44
CA LEU A 112 19.39 13.77 6.39
C LEU A 112 20.52 14.69 6.90
N ASP A 113 21.08 14.38 8.08
CA ASP A 113 22.24 15.10 8.60
C ASP A 113 23.39 14.98 7.61
N ASN A 114 24.09 16.08 7.39
CA ASN A 114 25.14 16.18 6.37
C ASN A 114 24.68 15.98 4.93
N TRP A 115 23.38 16.08 4.63
CA TRP A 115 22.85 16.06 3.26
C TRP A 115 23.64 17.03 2.35
N GLY A 116 23.97 16.58 1.15
CA GLY A 116 24.73 17.37 0.18
C GLY A 116 26.25 17.38 0.38
N THR A 117 26.75 16.74 1.43
CA THR A 117 28.21 16.52 1.63
C THR A 117 28.63 15.14 1.12
N GLU A 118 29.93 14.98 0.85
CA GLU A 118 30.52 13.68 0.46
C GLU A 118 30.37 12.60 1.54
N LYS A 119 30.13 12.99 2.80
CA LYS A 119 30.00 12.08 3.93
C LYS A 119 28.62 11.41 4.02
N TRP A 120 27.57 12.08 3.53
CA TRP A 120 26.19 11.66 3.77
C TRP A 120 25.89 10.26 3.22
N GLN A 121 26.20 10.00 1.95
CA GLN A 121 25.91 8.70 1.32
C GLN A 121 26.65 7.53 2.01
N PRO A 122 27.98 7.59 2.26
CA PRO A 122 28.67 6.51 2.95
C PRO A 122 28.15 6.28 4.38
N GLN A 123 27.84 7.35 5.13
CA GLN A 123 27.28 7.24 6.48
C GLN A 123 25.89 6.61 6.48
N THR A 124 25.02 7.01 5.55
CA THR A 124 23.68 6.43 5.38
C THR A 124 23.76 4.95 5.04
N ILE A 125 24.63 4.55 4.11
CA ILE A 125 24.83 3.14 3.74
C ILE A 125 25.32 2.33 4.92
N ALA A 126 26.30 2.83 5.69
CA ALA A 126 26.83 2.16 6.87
C ALA A 126 25.74 1.95 7.93
N TYR A 127 24.92 2.97 8.18
CA TYR A 127 23.78 2.90 9.11
C TYR A 127 22.72 1.88 8.67
N LEU A 128 22.35 1.89 7.40
CA LEU A 128 21.39 0.94 6.86
C LEU A 128 21.90 -0.50 6.91
N LYS A 129 23.17 -0.71 6.54
CA LYS A 129 23.83 -2.02 6.63
C LYS A 129 23.79 -2.57 8.06
N GLU A 130 24.21 -1.75 9.04
CA GLU A 130 24.13 -2.12 10.45
C GLU A 130 22.69 -2.44 10.88
N SER A 131 21.71 -1.65 10.42
CA SER A 131 20.29 -1.89 10.74
C SER A 131 19.78 -3.21 10.15
N PHE A 132 20.19 -3.58 8.93
CA PHE A 132 19.84 -4.86 8.31
C PHE A 132 20.49 -6.04 9.06
N GLU A 133 21.75 -5.91 9.45
CA GLU A 133 22.44 -6.91 10.29
C GLU A 133 21.77 -7.09 11.65
N LYS A 134 21.11 -6.05 12.17
CA LYS A 134 20.32 -6.06 13.41
C LYS A 134 18.87 -6.50 13.20
N GLY A 135 18.47 -6.86 11.99
CA GLY A 135 17.17 -7.46 11.69
C GLY A 135 16.10 -6.49 11.18
N ALA A 136 16.46 -5.28 10.73
CA ALA A 136 15.52 -4.42 10.00
C ALA A 136 15.14 -5.07 8.67
N ILE A 137 13.83 -5.17 8.39
CA ILE A 137 13.29 -5.83 7.19
C ILE A 137 12.80 -4.87 6.11
N ALA A 138 12.77 -3.58 6.41
CA ALA A 138 12.37 -2.53 5.49
C ALA A 138 13.06 -1.21 5.83
N VAL A 139 13.06 -0.27 4.87
CA VAL A 139 13.53 1.10 5.06
C VAL A 139 12.36 2.05 4.84
N LYS A 140 12.05 2.86 5.86
CA LYS A 140 11.10 3.97 5.74
C LYS A 140 11.79 5.19 5.14
N ILE A 141 11.18 5.73 4.09
CA ILE A 141 11.46 7.08 3.58
C ILE A 141 10.26 7.95 3.96
N TRP A 142 10.53 9.07 4.63
CA TRP A 142 9.48 9.92 5.14
C TRP A 142 9.30 11.19 4.29
N LYS A 143 8.16 11.84 4.44
CA LYS A 143 7.72 13.01 3.67
C LYS A 143 8.59 14.26 3.83
N ASN A 144 9.52 14.30 4.80
CA ASN A 144 10.50 15.40 4.90
C ASN A 144 11.32 15.56 3.60
N ILE A 145 11.53 14.47 2.85
CA ILE A 145 12.05 14.54 1.49
C ILE A 145 10.91 14.98 0.57
N GLY A 146 11.05 16.16 0.00
CA GLY A 146 10.05 16.81 -0.86
C GLY A 146 9.17 17.84 -0.14
N MET A 147 9.15 17.85 1.21
CA MET A 147 8.30 18.78 1.97
C MET A 147 9.08 19.64 3.00
N GLU A 148 10.31 19.26 3.37
CA GLU A 148 11.13 20.01 4.33
C GLU A 148 12.56 20.19 3.81
N LEU A 149 13.12 19.15 3.16
CA LEU A 149 14.50 19.16 2.70
C LEU A 149 14.74 20.17 1.57
N LYS A 150 15.74 21.04 1.78
CA LYS A 150 16.22 21.97 0.76
C LYS A 150 17.72 21.80 0.57
N ASP A 151 18.19 22.09 -0.64
CA ASP A 151 19.63 22.14 -0.92
C ASP A 151 20.25 23.47 -0.41
N ALA A 152 21.57 23.61 -0.60
CA ALA A 152 22.32 24.79 -0.16
C ALA A 152 21.84 26.11 -0.82
N ASN A 153 21.11 26.02 -1.93
CA ASN A 153 20.53 27.17 -2.64
C ASN A 153 19.07 27.43 -2.24
N GLY A 154 18.54 26.70 -1.26
CA GLY A 154 17.14 26.80 -0.81
C GLY A 154 16.13 26.14 -1.73
N LYS A 155 16.57 25.37 -2.75
CA LYS A 155 15.68 24.63 -3.64
C LYS A 155 15.19 23.33 -2.97
N TRP A 156 13.92 23.04 -3.11
CA TRP A 156 13.33 21.79 -2.64
C TRP A 156 14.00 20.55 -3.24
N VAL A 157 14.32 19.59 -2.41
CA VAL A 157 14.92 18.30 -2.80
C VAL A 157 13.82 17.24 -2.83
N MET A 158 13.56 16.69 -4.00
CA MET A 158 12.57 15.65 -4.22
C MET A 158 13.23 14.26 -4.21
N ILE A 159 12.45 13.21 -4.00
CA ILE A 159 12.99 11.83 -3.88
C ILE A 159 13.67 11.32 -5.17
N ASP A 160 13.37 11.89 -6.32
CA ASP A 160 13.99 11.57 -7.61
C ASP A 160 15.34 12.29 -7.84
N ASP A 161 15.84 13.06 -6.87
CA ASP A 161 17.18 13.64 -6.91
C ASP A 161 18.25 12.54 -7.02
N ALA A 162 19.18 12.68 -7.96
CA ALA A 162 20.21 11.67 -8.24
C ALA A 162 21.08 11.29 -7.03
N ARG A 163 21.16 12.15 -6.02
CA ARG A 163 21.90 11.87 -4.78
C ARG A 163 21.28 10.75 -3.96
N PHE A 164 19.97 10.45 -4.13
CA PHE A 164 19.31 9.29 -3.51
C PHE A 164 19.58 7.99 -4.26
N ASP A 165 19.93 8.02 -5.56
CA ASP A 165 20.06 6.82 -6.39
C ASP A 165 21.06 5.82 -5.80
N THR A 166 22.17 6.27 -5.21
CA THR A 166 23.17 5.41 -4.54
C THR A 166 22.57 4.64 -3.36
N ILE A 167 21.73 5.31 -2.55
CA ILE A 167 21.05 4.71 -1.39
C ILE A 167 19.98 3.74 -1.85
N LEU A 168 19.16 4.14 -2.82
CA LEU A 168 18.08 3.30 -3.38
C LEU A 168 18.66 2.04 -4.04
N ASN A 169 19.76 2.16 -4.80
CA ASN A 169 20.47 1.03 -5.38
C ASN A 169 21.05 0.08 -4.32
N PHE A 170 21.55 0.61 -3.20
CA PHE A 170 22.01 -0.21 -2.08
C PHE A 170 20.84 -1.00 -1.46
N ILE A 171 19.70 -0.36 -1.21
CA ILE A 171 18.49 -1.01 -0.66
C ILE A 171 17.98 -2.09 -1.62
N GLU A 172 17.90 -1.77 -2.93
CA GLU A 172 17.48 -2.71 -3.97
C GLU A 172 18.37 -3.95 -4.02
N LYS A 173 19.71 -3.76 -4.07
CA LYS A 173 20.70 -4.85 -4.06
C LYS A 173 20.66 -5.69 -2.78
N SER A 174 20.26 -5.10 -1.67
CA SER A 174 20.08 -5.79 -0.38
C SER A 174 18.77 -6.57 -0.33
N ASN A 175 17.92 -6.49 -1.37
CA ASN A 175 16.58 -7.10 -1.44
C ASN A 175 15.66 -6.68 -0.27
N ILE A 176 15.81 -5.46 0.21
CA ILE A 176 15.04 -4.86 1.30
C ILE A 176 13.92 -4.00 0.72
N THR A 177 12.77 -3.98 1.38
CA THR A 177 11.61 -3.19 0.95
C THR A 177 11.77 -1.73 1.35
N VAL A 178 11.47 -0.82 0.43
CA VAL A 178 11.24 0.59 0.75
C VAL A 178 9.77 0.81 1.07
N LEU A 179 9.49 1.37 2.25
CA LEU A 179 8.17 1.89 2.63
C LEU A 179 8.21 3.42 2.49
N GLY A 180 7.58 3.93 1.46
CA GLY A 180 7.67 5.36 1.11
C GLY A 180 6.40 6.14 1.46
N HIS A 181 6.53 7.10 2.41
CA HIS A 181 5.56 8.16 2.62
C HIS A 181 6.05 9.40 1.84
N LEU A 182 5.71 9.45 0.57
CA LEU A 182 6.19 10.46 -0.39
C LEU A 182 5.05 11.37 -0.83
N GLY A 183 4.89 12.45 -0.10
CA GLY A 183 3.77 13.39 -0.17
C GLY A 183 2.62 13.06 0.80
N GLU A 184 1.96 14.10 1.29
CA GLU A 184 0.75 14.00 2.12
C GLU A 184 -0.46 13.53 1.29
N PRO A 185 -1.59 13.16 1.92
CA PRO A 185 -2.84 12.97 1.19
C PRO A 185 -3.24 14.25 0.45
N ARG A 186 -3.96 14.10 -0.64
CA ARG A 186 -4.38 15.24 -1.47
C ARG A 186 -5.12 16.32 -0.68
N ASN A 187 -5.82 15.94 0.39
CA ASN A 187 -6.50 16.87 1.28
C ASN A 187 -5.55 17.94 1.86
N ALA A 188 -4.26 17.65 2.02
CA ALA A 188 -3.27 18.65 2.47
C ALA A 188 -3.20 19.90 1.59
N TRP A 189 -3.54 19.79 0.31
CA TRP A 189 -3.56 20.92 -0.64
C TRP A 189 -4.93 21.58 -0.80
N LEU A 190 -5.93 21.14 -0.03
CA LEU A 190 -7.28 21.70 -0.04
C LEU A 190 -7.52 22.62 1.16
N ALA A 191 -8.41 23.60 0.99
CA ALA A 191 -8.94 24.35 2.13
C ALA A 191 -9.64 23.37 3.10
N THR A 192 -9.54 23.61 4.40
CA THR A 192 -10.07 22.73 5.45
C THR A 192 -11.56 22.38 5.24
N ASP A 193 -12.37 23.36 4.79
CA ASP A 193 -13.80 23.14 4.56
C ASP A 193 -14.07 22.24 3.33
N SER A 194 -13.11 22.07 2.44
CA SER A 194 -13.20 21.21 1.25
C SER A 194 -12.75 19.76 1.52
N MET A 195 -12.18 19.48 2.69
CA MET A 195 -11.75 18.13 3.05
C MET A 195 -12.97 17.29 3.43
N THR A 196 -13.02 16.06 2.95
CA THR A 196 -14.15 15.13 3.17
C THR A 196 -13.98 14.25 4.39
N ILE A 197 -12.76 14.06 4.88
CA ILE A 197 -12.43 13.17 6.02
C ILE A 197 -12.18 14.01 7.27
N ALA A 198 -12.91 13.74 8.36
CA ALA A 198 -12.78 14.46 9.61
C ALA A 198 -11.39 14.28 10.26
N GLY A 199 -10.81 13.09 10.14
CA GLY A 199 -9.45 12.81 10.60
C GLY A 199 -8.41 13.71 9.93
N ASP A 200 -8.50 13.89 8.60
CA ASP A 200 -7.60 14.81 7.87
C ASP A 200 -7.80 16.26 8.30
N LYS A 201 -9.06 16.71 8.46
CA LYS A 201 -9.36 18.07 8.95
C LYS A 201 -8.70 18.33 10.29
N ARG A 202 -8.87 17.40 11.22
CA ARG A 202 -8.27 17.50 12.56
C ARG A 202 -6.75 17.55 12.47
N TYR A 203 -6.14 16.59 11.74
CA TYR A 203 -4.70 16.49 11.59
C TYR A 203 -4.08 17.78 11.03
N PHE A 204 -4.61 18.32 9.94
CA PHE A 204 -4.06 19.54 9.35
C PHE A 204 -4.38 20.82 10.13
N THR A 205 -5.39 20.79 10.97
CA THR A 205 -5.66 21.89 11.93
C THR A 205 -4.64 21.88 13.06
N GLU A 206 -4.30 20.69 13.58
CA GLU A 206 -3.34 20.51 14.69
C GLU A 206 -1.87 20.60 14.19
N HIS A 207 -1.62 20.35 12.90
CA HIS A 207 -0.30 20.35 12.30
C HIS A 207 -0.24 21.26 11.05
N PRO A 208 -0.40 22.59 11.22
CA PRO A 208 -0.48 23.53 10.09
C PRO A 208 0.78 23.53 9.22
N GLN A 209 1.95 23.12 9.74
CA GLN A 209 3.20 22.96 8.99
C GLN A 209 3.09 21.92 7.87
N TYR A 210 2.17 20.95 7.96
CA TYR A 210 1.92 19.94 6.93
C TYR A 210 0.71 20.27 6.05
N HIS A 211 -0.05 21.33 6.39
CA HIS A 211 -1.20 21.79 5.60
C HIS A 211 -0.73 22.61 4.39
N GLN A 212 -0.42 21.94 3.30
CA GLN A 212 0.20 22.51 2.10
C GLN A 212 -0.64 23.63 1.43
N PHE A 213 -1.95 23.64 1.66
CA PHE A 213 -2.81 24.75 1.24
C PHE A 213 -2.35 26.10 1.80
N LEU A 214 -1.74 26.11 2.97
CA LEU A 214 -1.19 27.32 3.62
C LEU A 214 0.20 27.71 3.10
N HIS A 215 0.88 26.81 2.35
CA HIS A 215 2.28 26.94 1.94
C HIS A 215 2.40 26.90 0.42
N LYS A 216 1.94 27.97 -0.23
CA LYS A 216 1.88 28.06 -1.70
C LYS A 216 3.26 27.98 -2.38
N GLU A 217 4.33 28.27 -1.65
CA GLU A 217 5.73 28.18 -2.08
C GLU A 217 6.27 26.75 -2.11
N ASN A 218 5.58 25.80 -1.49
CA ASN A 218 5.99 24.40 -1.47
C ASN A 218 5.64 23.68 -2.78
N PRO A 219 6.32 22.56 -3.09
CA PRO A 219 5.98 21.74 -4.24
C PRO A 219 4.51 21.31 -4.23
N SER A 220 3.90 21.26 -5.39
CA SER A 220 2.51 20.85 -5.54
C SER A 220 2.33 19.34 -5.22
N TYR A 221 1.09 18.92 -5.03
CA TYR A 221 0.74 17.50 -4.90
C TYR A 221 1.25 16.70 -6.11
N GLU A 222 1.04 17.23 -7.31
CA GLU A 222 1.47 16.62 -8.58
C GLU A 222 3.00 16.50 -8.67
N ASP A 223 3.75 17.44 -8.09
CA ASP A 223 5.22 17.36 -8.01
C ASP A 223 5.67 16.20 -7.12
N GLN A 224 5.01 16.00 -5.98
CA GLN A 224 5.31 14.87 -5.07
C GLN A 224 5.07 13.52 -5.78
N ILE A 225 3.90 13.37 -6.40
CA ILE A 225 3.53 12.13 -7.10
C ILE A 225 4.47 11.89 -8.29
N ARG A 226 4.80 12.93 -9.06
CA ARG A 226 5.74 12.83 -10.19
C ARG A 226 7.13 12.42 -9.74
N ALA A 227 7.66 13.01 -8.68
CA ALA A 227 8.99 12.67 -8.16
C ALA A 227 9.06 11.20 -7.69
N ARG A 228 8.02 10.71 -6.99
CA ARG A 228 7.91 9.29 -6.64
C ARG A 228 7.87 8.40 -7.89
N ASP A 229 7.04 8.75 -8.87
CA ASP A 229 6.89 7.96 -10.10
C ASP A 229 8.21 7.96 -10.92
N ASN A 230 8.97 9.05 -10.92
CA ASN A 230 10.31 9.14 -11.53
C ASN A 230 11.30 8.23 -10.80
N MET A 231 11.32 8.27 -9.46
CA MET A 231 12.16 7.37 -8.64
C MET A 231 11.87 5.91 -8.99
N LEU A 232 10.60 5.49 -9.02
CA LEU A 232 10.21 4.12 -9.36
C LEU A 232 10.59 3.74 -10.80
N SER A 233 10.55 4.69 -11.73
CA SER A 233 10.98 4.47 -13.11
C SER A 233 12.50 4.28 -13.23
N LYS A 234 13.29 4.95 -12.38
CA LYS A 234 14.75 4.83 -12.30
C LYS A 234 15.20 3.53 -11.61
N HIS A 235 14.37 3.02 -10.68
CA HIS A 235 14.65 1.82 -9.87
C HIS A 235 13.56 0.75 -10.08
N PRO A 236 13.44 0.16 -11.28
CA PRO A 236 12.32 -0.72 -11.63
C PRO A 236 12.31 -2.05 -10.86
N HIS A 237 13.42 -2.45 -10.25
CA HIS A 237 13.53 -3.66 -9.44
C HIS A 237 13.37 -3.42 -7.94
N LEU A 238 13.29 -2.15 -7.51
CA LEU A 238 13.09 -1.79 -6.13
C LEU A 238 11.71 -2.28 -5.64
N ARG A 239 11.70 -3.12 -4.59
CA ARG A 239 10.44 -3.48 -3.94
C ARG A 239 9.96 -2.29 -3.13
N PHE A 240 8.83 -1.73 -3.54
CA PHE A 240 8.30 -0.51 -2.96
C PHE A 240 6.88 -0.71 -2.44
N VAL A 241 6.63 -0.28 -1.21
CA VAL A 241 5.30 -0.15 -0.64
C VAL A 241 5.02 1.33 -0.42
N GLY A 242 4.06 1.88 -1.15
CA GLY A 242 3.60 3.25 -0.94
C GLY A 242 2.75 3.33 0.32
N ALA A 243 3.22 4.05 1.35
CA ALA A 243 2.44 4.29 2.54
C ALA A 243 1.15 5.08 2.22
N HIS A 244 0.08 4.84 2.97
CA HIS A 244 -1.15 5.63 2.88
C HIS A 244 -1.81 5.60 1.49
N LEU A 245 -1.96 4.38 0.91
CA LEU A 245 -2.39 4.17 -0.48
C LEU A 245 -1.49 4.89 -1.49
N GLY A 246 -0.21 5.07 -1.13
CA GLY A 246 0.77 5.78 -1.95
C GLY A 246 0.42 7.23 -2.19
N SER A 247 -0.27 7.89 -1.23
CA SER A 247 -0.81 9.25 -1.33
C SER A 247 -1.75 9.45 -2.55
N LEU A 248 -2.43 8.37 -2.98
CA LEU A 248 -3.44 8.36 -4.04
C LEU A 248 -4.82 7.95 -3.50
N GLU A 249 -5.02 8.14 -2.20
CA GLU A 249 -6.19 7.73 -1.41
C GLU A 249 -7.51 8.30 -1.94
N TRP A 250 -7.45 9.43 -2.61
CA TRP A 250 -8.62 10.18 -3.09
C TRP A 250 -9.29 9.55 -4.31
N ASN A 251 -8.60 8.67 -5.06
CA ASN A 251 -9.16 8.06 -6.26
C ASN A 251 -8.49 6.71 -6.59
N VAL A 252 -9.26 5.62 -6.46
CA VAL A 252 -8.78 4.26 -6.78
C VAL A 252 -8.37 4.08 -8.25
N ASP A 253 -8.91 4.87 -9.21
CA ASP A 253 -8.49 4.80 -10.62
C ASP A 253 -7.07 5.36 -10.80
N GLU A 254 -6.73 6.44 -10.09
CA GLU A 254 -5.39 7.00 -10.12
C GLU A 254 -4.37 6.06 -9.46
N LEU A 255 -4.77 5.40 -8.38
CA LEU A 255 -3.94 4.35 -7.76
C LEU A 255 -3.76 3.15 -8.71
N ALA A 256 -4.84 2.70 -9.36
CA ALA A 256 -4.81 1.62 -10.35
C ALA A 256 -3.79 1.86 -11.47
N LYS A 257 -3.76 3.08 -12.03
CA LYS A 257 -2.79 3.47 -13.08
C LYS A 257 -1.34 3.27 -12.63
N ARG A 258 -1.02 3.56 -11.36
CA ARG A 258 0.34 3.40 -10.81
C ARG A 258 0.66 1.94 -10.52
N LEU A 259 -0.29 1.19 -10.00
CA LEU A 259 -0.12 -0.25 -9.80
C LEU A 259 0.07 -0.99 -11.14
N ASP A 260 -0.65 -0.59 -12.20
CA ASP A 260 -0.46 -1.16 -13.54
C ASP A 260 0.91 -0.75 -14.14
N LYS A 261 1.36 0.48 -13.90
CA LYS A 261 2.65 0.99 -14.41
C LYS A 261 3.87 0.40 -13.71
N PHE A 262 3.77 0.17 -12.39
CA PHE A 262 4.92 -0.23 -11.55
C PHE A 262 4.70 -1.62 -10.95
N PRO A 263 5.17 -2.71 -11.60
CA PRO A 263 4.93 -4.09 -11.15
C PRO A 263 5.52 -4.40 -9.76
N ASN A 264 6.58 -3.71 -9.34
CA ASN A 264 7.22 -3.87 -8.04
C ASN A 264 6.71 -2.89 -6.97
N MET A 265 5.56 -2.25 -7.20
CA MET A 265 4.88 -1.38 -6.25
C MET A 265 3.67 -2.09 -5.63
N ALA A 266 3.53 -2.01 -4.33
CA ALA A 266 2.31 -2.23 -3.56
C ALA A 266 1.98 -0.97 -2.76
N VAL A 267 0.87 -0.98 -2.02
CA VAL A 267 0.52 0.09 -1.10
C VAL A 267 0.01 -0.48 0.21
N ASP A 268 0.28 0.21 1.32
CA ASP A 268 -0.44 -0.03 2.56
C ASP A 268 -1.69 0.87 2.65
N MET A 269 -2.60 0.51 3.55
CA MET A 269 -3.87 1.22 3.75
C MET A 269 -3.86 2.08 5.02
N ALA A 270 -2.68 2.31 5.60
CA ALA A 270 -2.48 3.04 6.85
C ALA A 270 -3.26 4.37 6.87
N ALA A 271 -4.14 4.54 7.84
CA ALA A 271 -4.99 5.72 8.05
C ALA A 271 -5.86 6.14 6.82
N ARG A 272 -6.02 5.28 5.80
CA ARG A 272 -6.71 5.66 4.54
C ARG A 272 -7.91 4.78 4.19
N ILE A 273 -8.31 3.85 5.05
CA ILE A 273 -9.53 3.08 4.86
C ILE A 273 -10.77 3.98 4.81
N PRO A 274 -10.91 5.06 5.61
CA PRO A 274 -12.03 6.00 5.47
C PRO A 274 -12.14 6.63 4.07
N HIS A 275 -11.05 6.84 3.36
CA HIS A 275 -11.08 7.34 1.98
C HIS A 275 -11.65 6.30 0.99
N LEU A 276 -11.41 5.00 1.20
CA LEU A 276 -12.04 3.93 0.42
C LEU A 276 -13.55 3.85 0.73
N GLN A 277 -13.91 4.01 2.01
CA GLN A 277 -15.31 4.01 2.46
C GLN A 277 -16.10 5.17 1.84
N VAL A 278 -15.56 6.41 1.82
CA VAL A 278 -16.18 7.56 1.12
C VAL A 278 -16.32 7.30 -0.38
N GLN A 279 -15.34 6.67 -1.02
CA GLN A 279 -15.46 6.30 -2.43
C GLN A 279 -16.51 5.21 -2.62
N SER A 280 -16.70 4.29 -1.66
CA SER A 280 -17.75 3.27 -1.68
C SER A 280 -19.16 3.87 -1.56
N VAL A 281 -19.33 4.98 -0.81
CA VAL A 281 -20.61 5.74 -0.81
C VAL A 281 -20.97 6.18 -2.23
N LYS A 282 -19.98 6.68 -2.98
CA LYS A 282 -20.18 7.21 -4.34
C LYS A 282 -20.34 6.11 -5.38
N ASN A 283 -19.55 5.05 -5.27
CA ASN A 283 -19.56 3.91 -6.20
C ASN A 283 -18.94 2.67 -5.54
N TRP A 284 -19.78 1.91 -4.85
CA TRP A 284 -19.38 0.70 -4.15
C TRP A 284 -18.70 -0.32 -5.07
N GLN A 285 -19.30 -0.59 -6.24
CA GLN A 285 -18.80 -1.58 -7.19
C GLN A 285 -17.39 -1.26 -7.67
N LYS A 286 -17.10 0.00 -7.90
CA LYS A 286 -15.77 0.46 -8.33
C LYS A 286 -14.69 0.15 -7.29
N VAL A 287 -14.97 0.43 -6.00
CA VAL A 287 -14.03 0.15 -4.92
C VAL A 287 -13.86 -1.35 -4.72
N HIS A 288 -14.96 -2.11 -4.74
CA HIS A 288 -14.94 -3.56 -4.66
C HIS A 288 -14.08 -4.16 -5.78
N ASP A 289 -14.34 -3.82 -7.04
CA ASP A 289 -13.62 -4.35 -8.20
C ASP A 289 -12.15 -3.95 -8.21
N PHE A 290 -11.83 -2.73 -7.74
CA PHE A 290 -10.45 -2.30 -7.54
C PHE A 290 -9.73 -3.21 -6.55
N ILE A 291 -10.32 -3.50 -5.40
CA ILE A 291 -9.70 -4.36 -4.39
C ILE A 291 -9.54 -5.78 -4.91
N ILE A 292 -10.54 -6.34 -5.59
CA ILE A 292 -10.46 -7.67 -6.22
C ILE A 292 -9.32 -7.70 -7.25
N LYS A 293 -9.23 -6.71 -8.13
CA LYS A 293 -8.20 -6.67 -9.17
C LYS A 293 -6.78 -6.56 -8.61
N TYR A 294 -6.61 -5.72 -7.59
CA TYR A 294 -5.27 -5.43 -7.01
C TYR A 294 -5.01 -6.13 -5.68
N GLN A 295 -5.77 -7.18 -5.35
CA GLN A 295 -5.70 -7.92 -4.09
C GLN A 295 -4.29 -8.36 -3.67
N ASP A 296 -3.37 -8.58 -4.62
CA ASP A 296 -1.98 -8.99 -4.37
C ASP A 296 -1.03 -7.82 -4.08
N ARG A 297 -1.55 -6.59 -4.09
CA ARG A 297 -0.81 -5.32 -4.00
C ARG A 297 -1.29 -4.41 -2.88
N LEU A 298 -2.27 -4.85 -2.10
CA LEU A 298 -2.86 -4.11 -0.98
C LEU A 298 -2.45 -4.77 0.34
N VAL A 299 -1.90 -3.99 1.27
CA VAL A 299 -1.43 -4.48 2.57
C VAL A 299 -2.16 -3.75 3.67
N TYR A 300 -2.70 -4.49 4.64
CA TYR A 300 -3.38 -3.88 5.79
C TYR A 300 -2.40 -3.16 6.72
N ALA A 301 -2.80 -1.98 7.17
CA ALA A 301 -2.05 -1.15 8.10
C ALA A 301 -2.96 -0.10 8.74
N THR A 302 -2.60 0.37 9.96
CA THR A 302 -3.41 1.33 10.73
C THR A 302 -2.79 2.72 10.86
N ASP A 303 -1.47 2.85 10.89
CA ASP A 303 -0.72 4.07 11.25
C ASP A 303 -0.84 4.49 12.72
N HIS A 304 -1.32 3.58 13.60
CA HIS A 304 -1.38 3.89 15.03
C HIS A 304 0.00 3.88 15.67
N GLY A 305 0.18 4.76 16.66
CA GLY A 305 1.43 4.87 17.38
C GLY A 305 1.25 4.97 18.89
N VAL A 306 2.30 4.59 19.61
CA VAL A 306 2.40 4.86 21.04
C VAL A 306 3.70 5.59 21.35
N GLU A 307 3.59 6.62 22.17
CA GLU A 307 4.66 7.48 22.63
C GLU A 307 4.89 7.27 24.14
N PRO A 308 6.06 7.62 24.71
CA PRO A 308 6.32 7.46 26.14
C PRO A 308 5.29 8.12 27.06
N LYS A 309 4.59 9.15 26.56
CA LYS A 309 3.56 9.90 27.32
C LYS A 309 2.12 9.57 26.91
N SER A 310 1.93 8.58 26.01
CA SER A 310 0.59 8.16 25.60
C SER A 310 -0.23 7.61 26.75
N ASN A 311 -1.53 7.84 26.70
CA ASN A 311 -2.48 7.05 27.49
C ASN A 311 -2.64 5.67 26.82
N PHE A 312 -1.85 4.70 27.26
CA PHE A 312 -1.83 3.36 26.63
C PHE A 312 -3.18 2.67 26.58
N ALA A 313 -4.03 2.87 27.60
CA ALA A 313 -5.36 2.26 27.63
C ALA A 313 -6.27 2.85 26.54
N GLU A 314 -6.21 4.16 26.33
CA GLU A 314 -6.96 4.86 25.29
C GLU A 314 -6.47 4.48 23.89
N VAL A 315 -5.16 4.53 23.64
CA VAL A 315 -4.57 4.12 22.35
C VAL A 315 -4.90 2.68 22.03
N ASN A 316 -4.81 1.76 22.99
CA ASN A 316 -5.14 0.35 22.79
C ASN A 316 -6.62 0.15 22.47
N LYS A 317 -7.52 0.91 23.11
CA LYS A 317 -8.94 0.88 22.80
C LYS A 317 -9.20 1.40 21.38
N GLU A 318 -8.61 2.53 21.04
CA GLU A 318 -8.76 3.15 19.72
C GLU A 318 -8.31 2.23 18.59
N VAL A 319 -7.10 1.67 18.68
CA VAL A 319 -6.58 0.75 17.64
C VAL A 319 -7.41 -0.52 17.55
N HIS A 320 -7.93 -1.03 18.66
CA HIS A 320 -8.83 -2.18 18.68
C HIS A 320 -10.13 -1.88 17.93
N ASP A 321 -10.76 -0.75 18.23
CA ASP A 321 -12.02 -0.31 17.63
C ASP A 321 -11.85 -0.08 16.12
N VAL A 322 -10.75 0.57 15.70
CA VAL A 322 -10.40 0.76 14.27
C VAL A 322 -10.22 -0.58 13.58
N ARG A 323 -9.44 -1.51 14.12
CA ARG A 323 -9.21 -2.84 13.54
C ARG A 323 -10.51 -3.64 13.37
N ILE A 324 -11.43 -3.56 14.33
CA ILE A 324 -12.75 -4.21 14.22
C ILE A 324 -13.60 -3.54 13.13
N SER A 325 -13.62 -2.22 13.08
CA SER A 325 -14.36 -1.46 12.06
C SER A 325 -13.87 -1.79 10.65
N ASP A 326 -12.55 -1.79 10.45
CA ASP A 326 -11.93 -2.14 9.18
C ASP A 326 -12.22 -3.59 8.78
N TRP A 327 -12.12 -4.52 9.74
CA TRP A 327 -12.47 -5.91 9.51
C TRP A 327 -13.91 -6.06 9.03
N LYS A 328 -14.87 -5.43 9.71
CA LYS A 328 -16.29 -5.43 9.31
C LYS A 328 -16.48 -4.87 7.91
N TYR A 329 -15.82 -3.76 7.58
CA TYR A 329 -15.89 -3.17 6.24
C TYR A 329 -15.48 -4.16 5.14
N PHE A 330 -14.43 -4.93 5.37
CA PHE A 330 -13.95 -5.86 4.37
C PHE A 330 -14.76 -7.17 4.30
N VAL A 331 -15.24 -7.71 5.43
CA VAL A 331 -15.81 -9.07 5.47
C VAL A 331 -17.34 -9.12 5.45
N THR A 332 -18.05 -8.01 5.75
CA THR A 332 -19.51 -7.99 5.77
C THR A 332 -20.09 -7.17 4.61
N ASP A 333 -21.39 -7.32 4.38
CA ASP A 333 -22.20 -6.45 3.51
C ASP A 333 -23.20 -5.61 4.30
N GLU A 334 -22.94 -5.42 5.59
CA GLU A 334 -23.77 -4.61 6.49
C GLU A 334 -23.66 -3.12 6.14
N GLU A 335 -24.73 -2.37 6.46
CA GLU A 335 -24.69 -0.91 6.45
C GLU A 335 -23.88 -0.43 7.65
N MET A 336 -22.93 0.46 7.42
CA MET A 336 -21.98 0.96 8.41
C MET A 336 -21.94 2.49 8.43
N THR A 337 -21.46 3.02 9.54
CA THR A 337 -21.08 4.43 9.74
C THR A 337 -19.71 4.49 10.40
N VAL A 338 -18.97 5.58 10.19
CA VAL A 338 -17.69 5.87 10.84
C VAL A 338 -17.65 7.33 11.29
N PRO A 339 -16.79 7.69 12.25
CA PRO A 339 -16.70 9.08 12.72
C PRO A 339 -16.18 10.07 11.68
N ASP A 340 -15.51 9.57 10.62
CA ASP A 340 -14.80 10.39 9.63
C ASP A 340 -15.74 11.15 8.68
N PHE A 341 -16.98 10.68 8.49
CA PHE A 341 -17.99 11.31 7.63
C PHE A 341 -19.39 10.84 8.01
N SER A 342 -20.42 11.58 7.56
CA SER A 342 -21.83 11.39 8.01
C SER A 342 -22.61 10.34 7.23
N GLU A 343 -22.17 10.03 6.00
CA GLU A 343 -22.89 9.15 5.10
C GLU A 343 -22.75 7.69 5.54
N LYS A 344 -23.84 6.93 5.34
CA LYS A 344 -23.81 5.48 5.48
C LYS A 344 -23.19 4.84 4.25
N PHE A 345 -22.48 3.74 4.46
CA PHE A 345 -21.91 2.95 3.39
C PHE A 345 -22.06 1.46 3.66
N LYS A 346 -21.92 0.66 2.62
CA LYS A 346 -22.02 -0.79 2.71
C LYS A 346 -20.64 -1.42 2.79
N GLY A 347 -20.48 -2.44 3.64
CA GLY A 347 -19.28 -3.27 3.66
C GLY A 347 -19.06 -3.98 2.33
N LEU A 348 -17.81 -4.39 2.06
CA LEU A 348 -17.38 -4.91 0.77
C LEU A 348 -17.62 -6.41 0.59
N LYS A 349 -17.79 -7.18 1.67
CA LYS A 349 -17.98 -8.64 1.65
C LYS A 349 -16.99 -9.34 0.72
N LEU A 350 -15.73 -9.08 0.93
CA LEU A 350 -14.66 -9.64 0.10
C LEU A 350 -14.52 -11.16 0.35
N PRO A 351 -14.21 -11.94 -0.70
CA PRO A 351 -13.93 -13.36 -0.55
C PRO A 351 -12.80 -13.62 0.44
N LYS A 352 -12.86 -14.75 1.15
CA LYS A 352 -11.85 -15.17 2.14
C LYS A 352 -10.43 -15.10 1.59
N GLU A 353 -10.20 -15.55 0.37
CA GLU A 353 -8.90 -15.50 -0.28
C GLU A 353 -8.35 -14.07 -0.38
N VAL A 354 -9.20 -13.11 -0.69
CA VAL A 354 -8.81 -11.69 -0.79
C VAL A 354 -8.46 -11.14 0.59
N ILE A 355 -9.23 -11.50 1.62
CA ILE A 355 -8.95 -11.13 3.01
C ILE A 355 -7.63 -11.72 3.48
N ASP A 356 -7.37 -13.00 3.20
CA ASP A 356 -6.12 -13.67 3.54
C ASP A 356 -4.91 -13.01 2.85
N LYS A 357 -5.09 -12.48 1.63
CA LYS A 357 -4.05 -11.70 0.95
C LYS A 357 -3.81 -10.36 1.65
N ILE A 358 -4.83 -9.57 1.84
CA ILE A 358 -4.74 -8.21 2.41
C ILE A 358 -4.13 -8.25 3.82
N TYR A 359 -4.60 -9.17 4.67
CA TYR A 359 -4.21 -9.22 6.07
C TYR A 359 -2.98 -10.09 6.37
N LEU A 360 -2.61 -11.04 5.49
CA LEU A 360 -1.58 -12.01 5.83
C LEU A 360 -0.53 -12.21 4.73
N THR A 361 -0.94 -12.69 3.55
CA THR A 361 0.05 -13.18 2.58
C THR A 361 0.82 -12.05 1.90
N ASN A 362 0.18 -10.90 1.67
CA ASN A 362 0.84 -9.73 1.10
C ASN A 362 1.86 -9.12 2.06
N ALA A 363 1.60 -9.09 3.37
CA ALA A 363 2.58 -8.65 4.34
C ALA A 363 3.88 -9.48 4.21
N LYS A 364 3.79 -10.80 4.12
CA LYS A 364 4.94 -11.70 3.94
C LYS A 364 5.64 -11.50 2.59
N LYS A 365 4.88 -11.23 1.53
CA LYS A 365 5.41 -11.03 0.17
C LYS A 365 6.16 -9.70 0.07
N TRP A 366 5.54 -8.64 0.59
CA TRP A 366 6.05 -7.28 0.44
C TRP A 366 7.04 -6.87 1.53
N PHE A 367 7.02 -7.54 2.67
CA PHE A 367 7.99 -7.38 3.78
C PHE A 367 8.57 -8.73 4.17
N PRO A 368 9.48 -9.32 3.34
CA PRO A 368 10.13 -10.58 3.69
C PRO A 368 10.83 -10.49 5.04
N GLY A 369 10.57 -11.48 5.90
CA GLY A 369 11.09 -11.48 7.29
C GLY A 369 10.09 -11.00 8.35
N ILE A 370 8.93 -10.46 7.95
CA ILE A 370 7.89 -10.05 8.88
C ILE A 370 7.35 -11.23 9.70
#